data_aaddd38e8d298256e1541bf5515ed763
#
_entry.id   aaddd38e8d298256e1541bf5515ed763
#
_cell.length_a   1.000
_cell.length_b   1.000
_cell.length_c   1.000
_cell.angle_alpha   90.00
_cell.angle_beta   90.00
_cell.angle_gamma   90.00
#
_symmetry.space_group_name_H-M   'P 1'
#
loop_
_entity.id
_entity.type
_entity.pdbx_description
1 polymer ?
#
loop_
_entity_poly.entity_id
_entity_poly.type
_entity_poly.pdbx_seq_one_letter_code
_entity_poly.pdbx_strand_id
1 'polypeptide(L)'
;MSARTIWLFRIALFAAVAFAVTMALLPKPPHLPIDQFGDKFSHMLAFAAMALLAALAYPQMRLVRIGERLSFLGALVEVLQSIPALHRDCDIRDWVADTIAIVVVLDIVATIRRRSGIVGKTIH
;
A
#
# COMPACT_ATOMS: atom_id res chain seq x y z
N MET A 1 -7.76 12.09 16.98
CA MET A 1 -7.78 10.63 17.13
C MET A 1 -7.07 10.22 18.39
N SER A 2 -7.63 9.28 19.12
CA SER A 2 -6.99 8.81 20.35
C SER A 2 -5.77 7.94 20.04
N ALA A 3 -4.90 7.79 21.04
CA ALA A 3 -3.74 6.92 20.89
C ALA A 3 -4.15 5.47 20.61
N ARG A 4 -5.24 5.00 21.23
CA ARG A 4 -5.76 3.67 21.00
C ARG A 4 -6.15 3.47 19.53
N THR A 5 -6.87 4.44 18.96
CA THR A 5 -7.30 4.38 17.57
C THR A 5 -6.10 4.36 16.63
N ILE A 6 -5.09 5.19 16.89
CA ILE A 6 -3.87 5.20 16.09
C ILE A 6 -3.19 3.83 16.14
N TRP A 7 -3.08 3.23 17.30
CA TRP A 7 -2.45 1.91 17.43
C TRP A 7 -3.24 0.81 16.72
N LEU A 8 -4.57 0.91 16.71
CA LEU A 8 -5.40 -0.02 15.95
C LEU A 8 -5.11 0.08 14.47
N PHE A 9 -4.96 1.30 13.93
CA PHE A 9 -4.59 1.48 12.54
C PHE A 9 -3.19 0.96 12.23
N ARG A 10 -2.24 1.11 13.16
CA ARG A 10 -0.89 0.57 12.98
C ARG A 10 -0.89 -0.95 12.94
N ILE A 11 -1.65 -1.58 13.81
CA ILE A 11 -1.81 -3.04 13.81
C ILE A 11 -2.42 -3.50 12.50
N ALA A 12 -3.48 -2.83 12.05
CA ALA A 12 -4.14 -3.16 10.78
C ALA A 12 -3.18 -2.99 9.61
N LEU A 13 -2.37 -1.92 9.63
CA LEU A 13 -1.37 -1.68 8.58
C LEU A 13 -0.35 -2.81 8.52
N PHE A 14 0.23 -3.18 9.65
CA PHE A 14 1.25 -4.24 9.67
C PHE A 14 0.65 -5.58 9.27
N ALA A 15 -0.59 -5.86 9.67
CA ALA A 15 -1.28 -7.07 9.26
C ALA A 15 -1.50 -7.08 7.74
N ALA A 16 -1.90 -5.93 7.17
CA ALA A 16 -2.11 -5.81 5.74
C ALA A 16 -0.80 -6.00 4.96
N VAL A 17 0.29 -5.39 5.45
CA VAL A 17 1.61 -5.54 4.82
C VAL A 17 2.06 -7.01 4.86
N ALA A 18 1.95 -7.64 6.02
CA ALA A 18 2.34 -9.05 6.18
C ALA A 18 1.53 -9.95 5.25
N PHE A 19 0.22 -9.72 5.18
CA PHE A 19 -0.65 -10.49 4.30
C PHE A 19 -0.28 -10.28 2.83
N ALA A 20 -0.11 -9.02 2.43
CA ALA A 20 0.19 -8.70 1.04
C ALA A 20 1.53 -9.29 0.59
N VAL A 21 2.56 -9.16 1.43
CA VAL A 21 3.89 -9.71 1.11
C VAL A 21 3.84 -11.23 1.05
N THR A 22 3.15 -11.86 2.01
CA THR A 22 3.02 -13.32 2.01
C THR A 22 2.34 -13.81 0.75
N MET A 23 1.21 -13.20 0.38
CA MET A 23 0.48 -13.60 -0.82
C MET A 23 1.30 -13.37 -2.09
N ALA A 24 2.06 -12.28 -2.13
CA ALA A 24 2.88 -11.94 -3.30
C ALA A 24 4.03 -12.93 -3.50
N LEU A 25 4.54 -13.52 -2.42
CA LEU A 25 5.70 -14.39 -2.48
C LEU A 25 5.37 -15.88 -2.48
N LEU A 26 4.12 -16.26 -2.32
CA LEU A 26 3.73 -17.67 -2.40
C LEU A 26 3.92 -18.17 -3.82
N PRO A 27 4.53 -19.34 -4.02
CA PRO A 27 4.74 -19.89 -5.37
C PRO A 27 3.45 -20.14 -6.14
N LYS A 28 2.38 -20.55 -5.43
CA LYS A 28 1.07 -20.77 -6.02
C LYS A 28 0.04 -20.19 -5.08
N PRO A 29 -0.21 -18.88 -5.15
CA PRO A 29 -1.13 -18.24 -4.21
C PRO A 29 -2.56 -18.77 -4.39
N PRO A 30 -3.34 -18.84 -3.31
CA PRO A 30 -4.73 -19.26 -3.41
C PRO A 30 -5.55 -18.26 -4.24
N HIS A 31 -6.57 -18.76 -4.90
CA HIS A 31 -7.45 -17.90 -5.67
C HIS A 31 -8.33 -17.10 -4.71
N LEU A 32 -8.40 -15.80 -4.95
CA LEU A 32 -9.29 -14.92 -4.22
C LEU A 32 -10.39 -14.46 -5.17
N PRO A 33 -11.60 -14.16 -4.67
CA PRO A 33 -12.68 -13.68 -5.55
C PRO A 33 -12.29 -12.50 -6.43
N ILE A 34 -11.40 -11.63 -5.92
CA ILE A 34 -10.95 -10.45 -6.64
C ILE A 34 -10.01 -10.80 -7.78
N ASP A 35 -9.47 -12.01 -7.81
CA ASP A 35 -8.54 -12.43 -8.85
C ASP A 35 -9.22 -12.52 -10.22
N GLN A 36 -10.54 -12.52 -10.28
CA GLN A 36 -11.27 -12.46 -11.54
C GLN A 36 -10.96 -11.17 -12.30
N PHE A 37 -10.46 -10.13 -11.61
CA PHE A 37 -10.08 -8.86 -12.23
C PHE A 37 -8.56 -8.81 -12.50
N GLY A 38 -7.83 -9.90 -12.23
CA GLY A 38 -6.39 -10.00 -12.46
C GLY A 38 -5.56 -9.67 -11.22
N ASP A 39 -4.34 -10.23 -11.19
CA ASP A 39 -3.42 -10.02 -10.06
C ASP A 39 -3.05 -8.55 -9.88
N LYS A 40 -2.92 -7.81 -10.97
CA LYS A 40 -2.58 -6.39 -10.92
C LYS A 40 -3.61 -5.62 -10.11
N PHE A 41 -4.90 -5.91 -10.33
CA PHE A 41 -5.96 -5.22 -9.61
C PHE A 41 -5.89 -5.54 -8.11
N SER A 42 -5.62 -6.78 -7.75
CA SER A 42 -5.48 -7.18 -6.35
C SER A 42 -4.34 -6.45 -5.66
N HIS A 43 -3.20 -6.33 -6.34
CA HIS A 43 -2.04 -5.62 -5.81
C HIS A 43 -2.34 -4.13 -5.64
N MET A 44 -2.97 -3.52 -6.64
CA MET A 44 -3.34 -2.10 -6.57
C MET A 44 -4.25 -1.83 -5.38
N LEU A 45 -5.25 -2.70 -5.18
CA LEU A 45 -6.18 -2.55 -4.07
C LEU A 45 -5.47 -2.71 -2.72
N ALA A 46 -4.56 -3.67 -2.62
CA ALA A 46 -3.80 -3.88 -1.40
C ALA A 46 -2.93 -2.67 -1.07
N PHE A 47 -2.22 -2.11 -2.06
CA PHE A 47 -1.39 -0.93 -1.84
C PHE A 47 -2.23 0.32 -1.57
N ALA A 48 -3.39 0.44 -2.19
CA ALA A 48 -4.31 1.53 -1.87
C ALA A 48 -4.76 1.46 -0.42
N ALA A 49 -5.12 0.27 0.06
CA ALA A 49 -5.52 0.06 1.45
C ALA A 49 -4.37 0.37 2.41
N MET A 50 -3.15 -0.08 2.07
CA MET A 50 -1.98 0.21 2.89
C MET A 50 -1.68 1.70 2.95
N ALA A 51 -1.85 2.42 1.84
CA ALA A 51 -1.64 3.86 1.82
C ALA A 51 -2.61 4.58 2.75
N LEU A 52 -3.88 4.19 2.69
CA LEU A 52 -4.89 4.78 3.57
C LEU A 52 -4.60 4.47 5.03
N LEU A 53 -4.32 3.20 5.35
CA LEU A 53 -4.01 2.80 6.72
C LEU A 53 -2.76 3.51 7.25
N ALA A 54 -1.74 3.67 6.40
CA ALA A 54 -0.51 4.36 6.81
C ALA A 54 -0.78 5.83 7.12
N ALA A 55 -1.60 6.49 6.31
CA ALA A 55 -1.95 7.88 6.55
C ALA A 55 -2.70 8.04 7.87
N LEU A 56 -3.58 7.10 8.21
CA LEU A 56 -4.33 7.14 9.46
C LEU A 56 -3.48 6.72 10.66
N ALA A 57 -2.55 5.79 10.45
CA ALA A 57 -1.70 5.26 11.52
C ALA A 57 -0.58 6.23 11.91
N TYR A 58 -0.14 7.06 10.95
CA TYR A 58 0.96 7.99 11.16
C TYR A 58 0.54 9.39 10.71
N PRO A 59 -0.37 10.03 11.44
CA PRO A 59 -0.93 11.32 11.01
C PRO A 59 0.09 12.45 10.97
N GLN A 60 1.22 12.30 11.66
CA GLN A 60 2.27 13.31 11.68
C GLN A 60 3.30 13.09 10.57
N MET A 61 3.28 11.94 9.91
CA MET A 61 4.24 11.67 8.85
C MET A 61 3.82 12.34 7.55
N ARG A 62 4.79 12.90 6.84
CA ARG A 62 4.52 13.52 5.54
C ARG A 62 4.00 12.47 4.56
N LEU A 63 2.97 12.82 3.80
CA LEU A 63 2.36 11.89 2.85
C LEU A 63 3.34 11.44 1.77
N VAL A 64 4.21 12.35 1.33
CA VAL A 64 5.27 12.00 0.38
C VAL A 64 6.15 10.87 0.92
N ARG A 65 6.49 10.94 2.20
CA ARG A 65 7.31 9.90 2.81
C ARG A 65 6.59 8.56 2.91
N ILE A 66 5.31 8.59 3.22
CA ILE A 66 4.48 7.38 3.21
C ILE A 66 4.50 6.77 1.81
N GLY A 67 4.28 7.59 0.79
CA GLY A 67 4.27 7.12 -0.60
C GLY A 67 5.62 6.52 -1.01
N GLU A 68 6.72 7.16 -0.64
CA GLU A 68 8.06 6.65 -0.94
C GLU A 68 8.29 5.28 -0.31
N ARG A 69 7.91 5.11 0.95
CA ARG A 69 8.13 3.85 1.66
C ARG A 69 7.29 2.72 1.09
N LEU A 70 6.04 3.00 0.74
CA LEU A 70 5.17 1.99 0.15
C LEU A 70 5.58 1.63 -1.27
N SER A 71 6.00 2.62 -2.06
CA SER A 71 6.51 2.36 -3.40
C SER A 71 7.79 1.53 -3.34
N PHE A 72 8.66 1.82 -2.37
CA PHE A 72 9.87 1.03 -2.15
C PHE A 72 9.52 -0.41 -1.78
N LEU A 73 8.51 -0.60 -0.94
CA LEU A 73 8.04 -1.94 -0.60
C LEU A 73 7.57 -2.67 -1.85
N GLY A 74 6.82 -2.00 -2.72
CA GLY A 74 6.36 -2.57 -3.98
C GLY A 74 7.52 -2.98 -4.88
N ALA A 75 8.55 -2.13 -4.97
CA ALA A 75 9.73 -2.43 -5.75
C ALA A 75 10.47 -3.66 -5.19
N LEU A 76 10.56 -3.74 -3.87
CA LEU A 76 11.21 -4.86 -3.21
C LEU A 76 10.45 -6.17 -3.49
N VAL A 77 9.13 -6.13 -3.44
CA VAL A 77 8.29 -7.29 -3.75
C VAL A 77 8.55 -7.75 -5.19
N GLU A 78 8.64 -6.80 -6.14
CA GLU A 78 8.92 -7.16 -7.54
C GLU A 78 10.28 -7.83 -7.70
N VAL A 79 11.29 -7.32 -7.00
CA VAL A 79 12.62 -7.93 -7.02
C VAL A 79 12.58 -9.35 -6.47
N LEU A 80 11.87 -9.55 -5.36
CA LEU A 80 11.74 -10.88 -4.77
C LEU A 80 10.95 -11.83 -5.67
N GLN A 81 9.94 -11.32 -6.38
CA GLN A 81 9.17 -12.14 -7.30
C GLN A 81 9.96 -12.55 -8.53
N SER A 82 11.12 -11.93 -8.77
CA SER A 82 11.98 -12.33 -9.87
C SER A 82 12.74 -13.64 -9.59
N ILE A 83 12.68 -14.15 -8.35
CA ILE A 83 13.34 -15.40 -8.00
C ILE A 83 12.63 -16.56 -8.70
N PRO A 84 13.31 -17.34 -9.56
CA PRO A 84 12.65 -18.39 -10.34
C PRO A 84 11.97 -19.46 -9.51
N ALA A 85 12.48 -19.74 -8.32
CA ALA A 85 11.91 -20.78 -7.44
C ALA A 85 10.49 -20.44 -6.98
N LEU A 86 10.09 -19.17 -7.05
CA LEU A 86 8.75 -18.76 -6.61
C LEU A 86 7.72 -18.94 -7.72
N HIS A 87 8.13 -19.20 -8.96
CA HIS A 87 7.22 -19.34 -10.11
C HIS A 87 6.26 -18.16 -10.23
N ARG A 88 6.78 -16.96 -9.98
CA ARG A 88 5.98 -15.73 -10.07
C ARG A 88 6.46 -14.91 -11.26
N ASP A 89 5.53 -14.14 -11.83
CA ASP A 89 5.86 -13.24 -12.93
C ASP A 89 6.27 -11.90 -12.35
N CYS A 90 7.47 -11.45 -12.71
CA CYS A 90 7.94 -10.12 -12.34
C CYS A 90 7.62 -9.17 -13.47
N ASP A 91 6.83 -8.13 -13.21
CA ASP A 91 6.46 -7.15 -14.23
C ASP A 91 6.52 -5.76 -13.62
N ILE A 92 7.42 -4.93 -14.14
CA ILE A 92 7.58 -3.57 -13.65
C ILE A 92 6.29 -2.75 -13.78
N ARG A 93 5.40 -3.13 -14.68
CA ARG A 93 4.11 -2.45 -14.81
C ARG A 93 3.24 -2.65 -13.56
N ASP A 94 3.43 -3.75 -12.85
CA ASP A 94 2.73 -3.98 -11.59
C ASP A 94 3.19 -2.97 -10.54
N TRP A 95 4.49 -2.73 -10.45
CA TRP A 95 5.03 -1.72 -9.53
C TRP A 95 4.54 -0.32 -9.88
N VAL A 96 4.50 0.01 -11.17
CA VAL A 96 4.00 1.32 -11.63
C VAL A 96 2.52 1.47 -11.25
N ALA A 97 1.72 0.43 -11.46
CA ALA A 97 0.30 0.46 -11.12
C ALA A 97 0.09 0.62 -9.60
N ASP A 98 0.87 -0.10 -8.79
CA ASP A 98 0.80 0.01 -7.34
C ASP A 98 1.17 1.42 -6.88
N THR A 99 2.20 2.00 -7.47
CA THR A 99 2.63 3.36 -7.14
C THR A 99 1.57 4.38 -7.50
N ILE A 100 0.91 4.21 -8.65
CA ILE A 100 -0.19 5.09 -9.06
C ILE A 100 -1.33 4.98 -8.04
N ALA A 101 -1.69 3.77 -7.62
CA ALA A 101 -2.74 3.58 -6.63
C ALA A 101 -2.40 4.28 -5.30
N ILE A 102 -1.16 4.18 -4.86
CA ILE A 102 -0.68 4.85 -3.65
C ILE A 102 -0.83 6.37 -3.80
N VAL A 103 -0.37 6.91 -4.90
CA VAL A 103 -0.40 8.36 -5.14
C VAL A 103 -1.84 8.87 -5.17
N VAL A 104 -2.74 8.15 -5.84
CA VAL A 104 -4.14 8.54 -5.91
C VAL A 104 -4.76 8.60 -4.51
N VAL A 105 -4.54 7.58 -3.69
CA VAL A 105 -5.09 7.54 -2.33
C VAL A 105 -4.52 8.67 -1.48
N LEU A 106 -3.20 8.90 -1.54
CA LEU A 106 -2.57 9.96 -0.76
C LEU A 106 -3.01 11.35 -1.22
N ASP A 107 -3.27 11.53 -2.52
CA ASP A 107 -3.83 12.78 -3.04
C ASP A 107 -5.23 13.01 -2.48
N ILE A 108 -6.05 11.98 -2.43
CA ILE A 108 -7.39 12.09 -1.86
C ILE A 108 -7.30 12.47 -0.38
N VAL A 109 -6.41 11.81 0.37
CA VAL A 109 -6.20 12.12 1.78
C VAL A 109 -5.75 13.58 1.95
N ALA A 110 -4.79 14.02 1.12
CA ALA A 110 -4.30 15.39 1.18
C ALA A 110 -5.42 16.40 0.90
N THR A 111 -6.26 16.11 -0.08
CA THR A 111 -7.37 16.98 -0.44
C THR A 111 -8.37 17.08 0.70
N ILE A 112 -8.72 15.95 1.30
CA ILE A 112 -9.65 15.92 2.43
C ILE A 112 -9.09 16.73 3.60
N ARG A 113 -7.81 16.54 3.91
CA ARG A 113 -7.16 17.27 5.01
C ARG A 113 -7.13 18.77 4.78
N ARG A 114 -6.86 19.19 3.54
CA ARG A 114 -6.87 20.62 3.21
C ARG A 114 -8.26 21.23 3.34
N ARG A 115 -9.28 20.51 2.88
CA ARG A 115 -10.65 21.00 2.93
C ARG A 115 -11.18 21.08 4.35
N SER A 116 -10.72 20.18 5.21
CA SER A 116 -11.16 20.19 6.60
C SER A 116 -10.37 21.20 7.45
N GLY A 117 -9.38 21.88 6.87
CA GLY A 117 -8.56 22.84 7.60
C GLY A 117 -7.59 22.20 8.60
N ILE A 118 -7.48 20.90 8.62
CA ILE A 118 -6.67 20.20 9.60
C ILE A 118 -5.20 20.31 9.29
N VAL A 119 -4.81 20.68 8.10
CA VAL A 119 -3.54 20.57 7.77
C VAL A 119 -2.81 21.08 6.85
N GLY A 120 -2.40 22.21 6.79
CA GLY A 120 -1.49 22.79 5.89
C GLY A 120 -0.06 22.25 5.95
N LYS A 121 0.37 21.75 7.08
CA LYS A 121 1.77 21.52 7.32
C LYS A 121 2.29 20.12 7.04
N THR A 122 1.41 19.18 6.86
CA THR A 122 1.83 17.78 6.75
C THR A 122 1.73 17.23 5.34
N ILE A 123 1.40 18.06 4.36
CA ILE A 123 1.18 17.63 3.01
C ILE A 123 2.44 17.69 2.15
N HIS A 124 3.55 17.99 2.68
CA HIS A 124 4.77 18.18 1.88
C HIS A 124 5.68 16.99 1.85
#